data_f20701cdfcdde5a8ce0e2c0e7edc1cdc
#
_entry.id   f20701cdfcdde5a8ce0e2c0e7edc1cdc
#
_cell.length_a   1.000
_cell.length_b   1.000
_cell.length_c   1.000
_cell.angle_alpha   90.00
_cell.angle_beta   90.00
_cell.angle_gamma   90.00
#
_symmetry.space_group_name_H-M   'P 1'
#
loop_
_entity.id
_entity.type
_entity.pdbx_description
1 polymer ?
#
loop_
_entity_poly.entity_id
_entity_poly.type
_entity_poly.pdbx_seq_one_letter_code
_entity_poly.pdbx_strand_id
1 'polypeptide(L)'
;MKVGIPREVKNHEYRVAITPAGVHEFIRGGHEVFVEAGAGIGSSITDDEFVTAGATILDTADEVWGAAELVLKVKEPIAQEYHRMRPGQVLFTYLHLAASKETTDALLDRGVTGIAYETVETADRALPLLAPMSEVAGRLAPQVGAYHLMRSGGGRGVLMGGVSGVYAAKTVVIGAGVSGMNAAAIALGLQAEVLLLDRNVNRLRQADAIYRGHLQTVASNAYEIERAVLDADLVIGAVLVPGAKAPTLISNELVSRMKPGSVLVDISIDQGGCFEDSRPTTHDNPVYPVHNSLFYCVANMPGAVPHTSTYALTNVTLPYALELANHGWREALRRDPALALGLNTHEGQVTYGPVAEAHGMASVALADVLA
;
A
#
# COMPACT_ATOMS: atom_id res chain seq x y z
N MET A 1 -13.78 21.24 -13.42
CA MET A 1 -13.84 20.74 -12.01
C MET A 1 -12.71 21.37 -11.21
N LYS A 2 -12.94 21.64 -9.94
CA LYS A 2 -11.94 22.13 -8.98
C LYS A 2 -11.35 20.93 -8.22
N VAL A 3 -10.05 20.70 -8.41
CA VAL A 3 -9.32 19.59 -7.82
C VAL A 3 -8.43 20.09 -6.69
N GLY A 4 -8.55 19.54 -5.51
CA GLY A 4 -7.79 19.93 -4.33
C GLY A 4 -6.85 18.83 -3.86
N ILE A 5 -5.63 19.21 -3.52
CA ILE A 5 -4.58 18.32 -3.01
C ILE A 5 -4.08 18.89 -1.67
N PRO A 6 -4.70 18.48 -0.54
CA PRO A 6 -4.19 18.86 0.77
C PRO A 6 -2.90 18.10 1.08
N ARG A 7 -2.10 18.65 1.99
CA ARG A 7 -0.94 17.96 2.55
C ARG A 7 -1.41 16.79 3.41
N GLU A 8 -0.70 15.67 3.33
CA GLU A 8 -0.93 14.54 4.19
C GLU A 8 -0.53 14.84 5.63
N VAL A 9 -1.38 14.41 6.57
CA VAL A 9 -1.23 14.74 8.00
C VAL A 9 -1.06 13.53 8.91
N LYS A 10 -1.14 12.31 8.34
CA LYS A 10 -0.81 11.09 9.09
C LYS A 10 0.67 11.05 9.43
N ASN A 11 0.98 10.46 10.58
CA ASN A 11 2.37 10.28 11.01
C ASN A 11 3.19 9.52 9.94
N HIS A 12 4.37 10.03 9.61
CA HIS A 12 5.26 9.48 8.58
C HIS A 12 4.63 9.32 7.18
N GLU A 13 3.62 10.15 6.84
CA GLU A 13 3.11 10.23 5.49
C GLU A 13 3.66 11.49 4.81
N TYR A 14 4.58 11.28 3.88
CA TYR A 14 5.33 12.32 3.18
C TYR A 14 5.04 12.33 1.67
N ARG A 15 4.17 11.43 1.20
CA ARG A 15 3.71 11.38 -0.20
C ARG A 15 2.73 12.51 -0.47
N VAL A 16 2.54 12.81 -1.75
CA VAL A 16 1.50 13.73 -2.24
C VAL A 16 0.70 13.06 -3.36
N ALA A 17 -0.58 13.35 -3.45
CA ALA A 17 -1.50 12.64 -4.35
C ALA A 17 -1.40 13.08 -5.83
N ILE A 18 -0.52 14.00 -6.16
CA ILE A 18 -0.28 14.47 -7.52
C ILE A 18 1.20 14.83 -7.74
N THR A 19 1.62 14.83 -8.98
CA THR A 19 2.91 15.36 -9.44
C THR A 19 2.69 16.59 -10.34
N PRO A 20 3.71 17.41 -10.62
CA PRO A 20 3.60 18.51 -11.59
C PRO A 20 3.09 18.06 -12.97
N ALA A 21 3.48 16.86 -13.41
CA ALA A 21 2.95 16.29 -14.65
C ALA A 21 1.43 16.06 -14.58
N GLY A 22 0.93 15.56 -13.44
CA GLY A 22 -0.50 15.37 -13.21
C GLY A 22 -1.25 16.70 -13.18
N VAL A 23 -0.69 17.73 -12.53
CA VAL A 23 -1.24 19.10 -12.55
C VAL A 23 -1.38 19.59 -13.98
N HIS A 24 -0.31 19.49 -14.78
CA HIS A 24 -0.32 19.90 -16.19
C HIS A 24 -1.46 19.23 -16.98
N GLU A 25 -1.70 17.92 -16.77
CA GLU A 25 -2.78 17.21 -17.47
C GLU A 25 -4.18 17.70 -17.04
N PHE A 26 -4.41 18.00 -15.75
CA PHE A 26 -5.66 18.60 -15.30
C PHE A 26 -5.88 19.99 -15.89
N ILE A 27 -4.86 20.85 -15.88
CA ILE A 27 -4.94 22.20 -16.47
C ILE A 27 -5.24 22.12 -17.98
N ARG A 28 -4.56 21.20 -18.69
CA ARG A 28 -4.83 20.96 -20.12
C ARG A 28 -6.26 20.49 -20.37
N GLY A 29 -6.85 19.74 -19.42
CA GLY A 29 -8.26 19.33 -19.42
C GLY A 29 -9.25 20.45 -19.06
N GLY A 30 -8.79 21.67 -18.76
CA GLY A 30 -9.63 22.81 -18.39
C GLY A 30 -10.11 22.78 -16.93
N HIS A 31 -9.39 22.08 -16.06
CA HIS A 31 -9.66 22.02 -14.63
C HIS A 31 -8.81 23.01 -13.85
N GLU A 32 -9.26 23.39 -12.66
CA GLU A 32 -8.49 24.19 -11.71
C GLU A 32 -7.87 23.23 -10.67
N VAL A 33 -6.59 23.43 -10.34
CA VAL A 33 -5.87 22.60 -9.38
C VAL A 33 -5.37 23.47 -8.23
N PHE A 34 -5.75 23.10 -7.02
CA PHE A 34 -5.36 23.76 -5.78
C PHE A 34 -4.50 22.80 -4.95
N VAL A 35 -3.30 23.22 -4.58
CA VAL A 35 -2.36 22.43 -3.78
C VAL A 35 -2.07 23.17 -2.49
N GLU A 36 -2.10 22.49 -1.36
CA GLU A 36 -1.71 23.09 -0.07
C GLU A 36 -0.20 23.36 -0.05
N ALA A 37 0.18 24.52 0.44
CA ALA A 37 1.58 24.94 0.59
C ALA A 37 2.41 23.86 1.29
N GLY A 38 3.53 23.48 0.67
CA GLY A 38 4.44 22.46 1.17
C GLY A 38 3.95 21.01 1.05
N ALA A 39 2.82 20.74 0.38
CA ALA A 39 2.28 19.38 0.26
C ALA A 39 3.24 18.40 -0.44
N GLY A 40 4.05 18.87 -1.38
CA GLY A 40 4.98 18.05 -2.16
C GLY A 40 6.38 17.90 -1.55
N ILE A 41 6.74 18.68 -0.53
CA ILE A 41 8.13 18.78 -0.02
C ILE A 41 8.67 17.43 0.44
N GLY A 42 7.83 16.64 1.13
CA GLY A 42 8.21 15.31 1.58
C GLY A 42 8.57 14.35 0.44
N SER A 43 8.04 14.60 -0.77
CA SER A 43 8.35 13.85 -2.00
C SER A 43 9.37 14.55 -2.91
N SER A 44 10.06 15.58 -2.40
CA SER A 44 11.04 16.40 -3.13
C SER A 44 10.41 17.15 -4.32
N ILE A 45 9.16 17.58 -4.17
CA ILE A 45 8.45 18.43 -5.14
C ILE A 45 8.13 19.76 -4.45
N THR A 46 8.58 20.86 -5.05
CA THR A 46 8.41 22.21 -4.52
C THR A 46 7.08 22.83 -4.95
N ASP A 47 6.62 23.85 -4.21
CA ASP A 47 5.44 24.61 -4.58
C ASP A 47 5.65 25.33 -5.93
N ASP A 48 6.87 25.81 -6.22
CA ASP A 48 7.21 26.45 -7.49
C ASP A 48 7.06 25.49 -8.69
N GLU A 49 7.35 24.20 -8.51
CA GLU A 49 7.14 23.20 -9.56
C GLU A 49 5.64 22.98 -9.82
N PHE A 50 4.81 22.99 -8.80
CA PHE A 50 3.36 22.93 -8.95
C PHE A 50 2.80 24.19 -9.61
N VAL A 51 3.27 25.37 -9.22
CA VAL A 51 2.88 26.65 -9.86
C VAL A 51 3.28 26.68 -11.33
N THR A 52 4.49 26.23 -11.65
CA THR A 52 4.98 26.16 -13.03
C THR A 52 4.12 25.22 -13.88
N ALA A 53 3.59 24.15 -13.29
CA ALA A 53 2.66 23.24 -13.95
C ALA A 53 1.22 23.78 -14.07
N GLY A 54 0.90 24.92 -13.42
CA GLY A 54 -0.37 25.61 -13.50
C GLY A 54 -1.27 25.51 -12.26
N ALA A 55 -0.80 24.92 -11.16
CA ALA A 55 -1.56 24.88 -9.91
C ALA A 55 -1.57 26.23 -9.20
N THR A 56 -2.61 26.45 -8.41
CA THR A 56 -2.67 27.53 -7.43
C THR A 56 -2.30 26.95 -6.05
N ILE A 57 -1.30 27.53 -5.41
CA ILE A 57 -0.96 27.19 -4.02
C ILE A 57 -1.89 27.95 -3.08
N LEU A 58 -2.46 27.21 -2.12
CA LEU A 58 -3.25 27.76 -1.01
C LEU A 58 -2.53 27.49 0.31
N ASP A 59 -2.62 28.43 1.24
CA ASP A 59 -1.81 28.40 2.47
C ASP A 59 -2.26 27.31 3.45
N THR A 60 -3.54 26.96 3.43
CA THR A 60 -4.12 26.07 4.46
C THR A 60 -4.93 24.94 3.86
N ALA A 61 -5.01 23.82 4.59
CA ALA A 61 -5.89 22.71 4.27
C ALA A 61 -7.36 23.14 4.16
N ASP A 62 -7.81 24.06 5.03
CA ASP A 62 -9.20 24.55 5.04
C ASP A 62 -9.56 25.23 3.73
N GLU A 63 -8.64 26.01 3.15
CA GLU A 63 -8.84 26.64 1.85
C GLU A 63 -8.88 25.59 0.71
N VAL A 64 -7.97 24.62 0.73
CA VAL A 64 -7.92 23.56 -0.31
C VAL A 64 -9.20 22.72 -0.27
N TRP A 65 -9.59 22.22 0.92
CA TRP A 65 -10.82 21.45 1.08
C TRP A 65 -12.06 22.28 0.73
N GLY A 66 -12.06 23.56 1.13
CA GLY A 66 -13.15 24.50 0.85
C GLY A 66 -13.33 24.77 -0.66
N ALA A 67 -12.26 24.87 -1.43
CA ALA A 67 -12.29 25.12 -2.87
C ALA A 67 -12.64 23.86 -3.69
N ALA A 68 -12.21 22.67 -3.25
CA ALA A 68 -12.24 21.45 -4.05
C ALA A 68 -13.62 20.83 -4.20
N GLU A 69 -13.97 20.39 -5.40
CA GLU A 69 -15.07 19.47 -5.72
C GLU A 69 -14.58 18.02 -5.65
N LEU A 70 -13.35 17.77 -6.14
CA LEU A 70 -12.64 16.51 -6.08
C LEU A 70 -11.39 16.69 -5.22
N VAL A 71 -11.30 15.96 -4.12
CA VAL A 71 -10.13 15.93 -3.25
C VAL A 71 -9.31 14.66 -3.54
N LEU A 72 -8.04 14.86 -3.88
CA LEU A 72 -7.09 13.79 -4.06
C LEU A 72 -6.19 13.69 -2.83
N LYS A 73 -6.12 12.53 -2.22
CA LYS A 73 -5.22 12.22 -1.10
C LYS A 73 -4.50 10.90 -1.34
N VAL A 74 -3.49 10.65 -0.54
CA VAL A 74 -2.83 9.34 -0.48
C VAL A 74 -3.48 8.46 0.58
N LYS A 75 -3.69 9.00 1.79
CA LYS A 75 -4.28 8.26 2.91
C LYS A 75 -5.67 8.79 3.28
N GLU A 76 -6.43 7.93 3.94
CA GLU A 76 -7.72 8.26 4.50
C GLU A 76 -7.67 9.50 5.38
N PRO A 77 -8.72 10.32 5.41
CA PRO A 77 -8.84 11.41 6.35
C PRO A 77 -8.80 10.90 7.81
N ILE A 78 -8.23 11.71 8.69
CA ILE A 78 -8.19 11.44 10.12
C ILE A 78 -9.01 12.49 10.89
N ALA A 79 -9.21 12.31 12.19
CA ALA A 79 -10.12 13.14 13.02
C ALA A 79 -9.95 14.66 12.81
N GLN A 80 -8.71 15.12 12.66
CA GLN A 80 -8.43 16.55 12.43
C GLN A 80 -8.87 17.05 11.04
N GLU A 81 -9.26 16.16 10.11
CA GLU A 81 -9.71 16.51 8.75
C GLU A 81 -11.23 16.35 8.58
N TYR A 82 -11.91 15.59 9.45
CA TYR A 82 -13.33 15.26 9.27
C TYR A 82 -14.25 16.48 9.15
N HIS A 83 -13.91 17.56 9.84
CA HIS A 83 -14.70 18.79 9.79
C HIS A 83 -14.65 19.51 8.44
N ARG A 84 -13.65 19.24 7.59
CA ARG A 84 -13.44 19.84 6.27
C ARG A 84 -14.28 19.17 5.19
N MET A 85 -14.67 17.92 5.40
CA MET A 85 -15.50 17.16 4.47
C MET A 85 -16.91 17.74 4.41
N ARG A 86 -17.51 17.75 3.22
CA ARG A 86 -18.86 18.29 3.02
C ARG A 86 -19.68 17.44 2.03
N PRO A 87 -21.04 17.49 2.11
CA PRO A 87 -21.90 16.80 1.16
C PRO A 87 -21.60 17.16 -0.29
N GLY A 88 -21.67 16.18 -1.17
CA GLY A 88 -21.43 16.34 -2.60
C GLY A 88 -19.94 16.38 -3.00
N GLN A 89 -19.02 16.44 -2.04
CA GLN A 89 -17.58 16.38 -2.30
C GLN A 89 -17.16 14.95 -2.64
N VAL A 90 -16.29 14.80 -3.66
CA VAL A 90 -15.69 13.53 -4.03
C VAL A 90 -14.32 13.42 -3.40
N LEU A 91 -14.07 12.31 -2.73
CA LEU A 91 -12.77 11.98 -2.15
C LEU A 91 -12.22 10.73 -2.85
N PHE A 92 -11.05 10.84 -3.47
CA PHE A 92 -10.36 9.75 -4.16
C PHE A 92 -9.01 9.50 -3.50
N THR A 93 -8.87 8.40 -2.79
CA THR A 93 -7.72 8.09 -1.91
C THR A 93 -7.76 6.62 -1.46
N TYR A 94 -6.71 6.13 -0.78
CA TYR A 94 -6.86 4.94 0.07
C TYR A 94 -7.78 5.27 1.24
N LEU A 95 -8.79 4.45 1.49
CA LEU A 95 -9.78 4.67 2.54
C LEU A 95 -9.67 3.67 3.70
N HIS A 96 -9.37 2.41 3.42
CA HIS A 96 -9.25 1.33 4.40
C HIS A 96 -10.44 1.23 5.37
N LEU A 97 -11.66 1.51 4.90
CA LEU A 97 -12.86 1.67 5.73
C LEU A 97 -13.19 0.43 6.56
N ALA A 98 -12.98 -0.78 6.02
CA ALA A 98 -13.23 -2.01 6.78
C ALA A 98 -12.39 -2.12 8.08
N ALA A 99 -11.26 -1.42 8.14
CA ALA A 99 -10.37 -1.40 9.31
C ALA A 99 -10.65 -0.23 10.27
N SER A 100 -11.46 0.78 9.86
CA SER A 100 -11.70 2.00 10.65
C SER A 100 -13.17 2.38 10.65
N LYS A 101 -13.86 2.02 11.72
CA LYS A 101 -15.25 2.45 11.93
C LYS A 101 -15.36 3.97 12.06
N GLU A 102 -14.41 4.60 12.75
CA GLU A 102 -14.39 6.06 12.95
C GLU A 102 -14.35 6.82 11.62
N THR A 103 -13.45 6.42 10.71
CA THR A 103 -13.35 7.03 9.37
C THR A 103 -14.62 6.75 8.55
N THR A 104 -15.15 5.53 8.65
CA THR A 104 -16.39 5.16 7.96
C THR A 104 -17.55 6.04 8.42
N ASP A 105 -17.78 6.14 9.73
CA ASP A 105 -18.84 6.96 10.31
C ASP A 105 -18.66 8.44 9.88
N ALA A 106 -17.42 8.97 9.92
CA ALA A 106 -17.16 10.34 9.52
C ALA A 106 -17.50 10.62 8.04
N LEU A 107 -17.18 9.72 7.10
CA LEU A 107 -17.54 9.89 5.71
C LEU A 107 -19.07 9.84 5.50
N LEU A 108 -19.75 8.95 6.22
CA LEU A 108 -21.21 8.81 6.17
C LEU A 108 -21.89 10.07 6.72
N ASP A 109 -21.49 10.52 7.91
CA ASP A 109 -22.04 11.71 8.57
C ASP A 109 -21.86 12.99 7.72
N ARG A 110 -20.75 13.07 6.98
CA ARG A 110 -20.43 14.19 6.09
C ARG A 110 -21.03 14.07 4.69
N GLY A 111 -21.64 12.94 4.35
CA GLY A 111 -22.27 12.72 3.04
C GLY A 111 -21.28 12.77 1.86
N VAL A 112 -20.03 12.37 2.09
CA VAL A 112 -18.96 12.38 1.08
C VAL A 112 -19.11 11.20 0.12
N THR A 113 -18.84 11.44 -1.16
CA THR A 113 -18.65 10.37 -2.14
C THR A 113 -17.23 9.86 -2.06
N GLY A 114 -17.04 8.75 -1.34
CA GLY A 114 -15.73 8.14 -1.10
C GLY A 114 -15.42 7.06 -2.14
N ILE A 115 -14.37 7.28 -2.94
CA ILE A 115 -13.88 6.34 -3.95
C ILE A 115 -12.51 5.86 -3.50
N ALA A 116 -12.41 4.57 -3.15
CA ALA A 116 -11.23 3.96 -2.56
C ALA A 116 -10.30 3.40 -3.64
N TYR A 117 -9.02 3.74 -3.57
CA TYR A 117 -8.00 3.19 -4.47
C TYR A 117 -7.91 1.67 -4.38
N GLU A 118 -7.94 1.13 -3.17
CA GLU A 118 -7.71 -0.30 -2.89
C GLU A 118 -8.87 -1.22 -3.30
N THR A 119 -10.02 -0.65 -3.64
CA THR A 119 -11.17 -1.45 -4.09
C THR A 119 -11.46 -1.32 -5.58
N VAL A 120 -10.70 -0.50 -6.32
CA VAL A 120 -10.70 -0.52 -7.79
C VAL A 120 -10.11 -1.86 -8.24
N GLU A 121 -10.96 -2.69 -8.87
CA GLU A 121 -10.59 -4.06 -9.27
C GLU A 121 -10.96 -4.29 -10.72
N THR A 122 -10.00 -4.76 -11.53
CA THR A 122 -10.19 -5.11 -12.93
C THR A 122 -10.86 -6.48 -13.09
N ALA A 123 -11.35 -6.78 -14.29
CA ALA A 123 -12.07 -8.04 -14.56
C ALA A 123 -11.23 -9.31 -14.29
N ASP A 124 -9.92 -9.21 -14.39
CA ASP A 124 -8.96 -10.27 -14.03
C ASP A 124 -8.57 -10.27 -12.54
N ARG A 125 -9.30 -9.48 -11.72
CA ARG A 125 -9.10 -9.33 -10.27
C ARG A 125 -7.78 -8.69 -9.86
N ALA A 126 -7.16 -7.94 -10.75
CA ALA A 126 -6.02 -7.11 -10.37
C ALA A 126 -6.50 -5.84 -9.66
N LEU A 127 -5.65 -5.34 -8.74
CA LEU A 127 -5.88 -4.11 -7.98
C LEU A 127 -4.89 -3.03 -8.48
N PRO A 128 -5.19 -2.37 -9.61
CA PRO A 128 -4.20 -1.54 -10.32
C PRO A 128 -3.70 -0.36 -9.50
N LEU A 129 -4.51 0.18 -8.59
CA LEU A 129 -4.12 1.33 -7.76
C LEU A 129 -3.43 0.91 -6.46
N LEU A 130 -3.53 -0.36 -6.06
CA LEU A 130 -2.80 -0.91 -4.91
C LEU A 130 -1.44 -1.50 -5.33
N ALA A 131 -1.33 -2.02 -6.55
CA ALA A 131 -0.14 -2.70 -7.05
C ALA A 131 1.16 -1.90 -6.88
N PRO A 132 1.24 -0.58 -7.20
CA PRO A 132 2.49 0.17 -7.03
C PRO A 132 3.00 0.21 -5.60
N MET A 133 2.12 0.32 -4.61
CA MET A 133 2.53 0.30 -3.20
C MET A 133 2.99 -1.09 -2.77
N SER A 134 2.38 -2.13 -3.32
CA SER A 134 2.83 -3.51 -3.14
C SER A 134 4.21 -3.75 -3.78
N GLU A 135 4.50 -3.14 -4.92
CA GLU A 135 5.83 -3.20 -5.55
C GLU A 135 6.88 -2.49 -4.69
N VAL A 136 6.58 -1.28 -4.21
CA VAL A 136 7.50 -0.51 -3.35
C VAL A 136 7.77 -1.28 -2.06
N ALA A 137 6.73 -1.77 -1.37
CA ALA A 137 6.89 -2.55 -0.14
C ALA A 137 7.72 -3.81 -0.38
N GLY A 138 7.44 -4.54 -1.47
CA GLY A 138 8.22 -5.71 -1.86
C GLY A 138 9.70 -5.40 -2.06
N ARG A 139 10.02 -4.31 -2.76
CA ARG A 139 11.41 -3.89 -3.01
C ARG A 139 12.11 -3.37 -1.76
N LEU A 140 11.38 -2.81 -0.80
CA LEU A 140 11.95 -2.35 0.48
C LEU A 140 12.24 -3.51 1.43
N ALA A 141 11.43 -4.56 1.43
CA ALA A 141 11.53 -5.64 2.41
C ALA A 141 12.93 -6.29 2.49
N PRO A 142 13.61 -6.66 1.37
CA PRO A 142 14.98 -7.16 1.45
C PRO A 142 16.00 -6.12 1.93
N GLN A 143 15.79 -4.84 1.65
CA GLN A 143 16.70 -3.76 2.07
C GLN A 143 16.65 -3.56 3.59
N VAL A 144 15.45 -3.45 4.17
CA VAL A 144 15.29 -3.35 5.63
C VAL A 144 15.72 -4.66 6.30
N GLY A 145 15.43 -5.81 5.69
CA GLY A 145 15.89 -7.12 6.15
C GLY A 145 17.42 -7.19 6.19
N ALA A 146 18.10 -6.76 5.14
CA ALA A 146 19.55 -6.71 5.06
C ALA A 146 20.16 -5.80 6.14
N TYR A 147 19.57 -4.63 6.37
CA TYR A 147 20.00 -3.73 7.45
C TYR A 147 19.88 -4.39 8.83
N HIS A 148 18.72 -5.01 9.10
CA HIS A 148 18.48 -5.63 10.41
C HIS A 148 19.21 -6.97 10.59
N LEU A 149 19.68 -7.62 9.53
CA LEU A 149 20.58 -8.77 9.63
C LEU A 149 21.99 -8.38 10.12
N MET A 150 22.39 -7.11 9.94
CA MET A 150 23.66 -6.62 10.48
C MET A 150 23.62 -6.61 12.02
N ARG A 151 24.80 -6.78 12.65
CA ARG A 151 24.89 -6.78 14.11
C ARG A 151 24.43 -5.47 14.74
N SER A 152 24.72 -4.35 14.09
CA SER A 152 24.24 -3.01 14.49
C SER A 152 22.73 -2.84 14.38
N GLY A 153 22.10 -3.56 13.46
CA GLY A 153 20.63 -3.61 13.30
C GLY A 153 19.92 -4.59 14.24
N GLY A 154 20.69 -5.29 15.10
CA GLY A 154 20.18 -6.27 16.06
C GLY A 154 20.22 -7.73 15.59
N GLY A 155 20.59 -7.98 14.34
CA GLY A 155 20.60 -9.28 13.70
C GLY A 155 21.84 -10.13 14.03
N ARG A 156 21.95 -11.25 13.33
CA ARG A 156 23.02 -12.24 13.54
C ARG A 156 24.36 -11.92 12.87
N GLY A 157 24.46 -10.77 12.17
CA GLY A 157 25.70 -10.34 11.50
C GLY A 157 25.96 -11.05 10.18
N VAL A 158 24.92 -11.30 9.39
CA VAL A 158 25.00 -11.96 8.08
C VAL A 158 24.88 -10.93 6.97
N LEU A 159 25.77 -11.02 5.97
CA LEU A 159 25.70 -10.23 4.74
C LEU A 159 24.86 -10.96 3.70
N MET A 160 23.92 -10.26 3.06
CA MET A 160 22.96 -10.86 2.12
C MET A 160 23.64 -11.70 1.03
N GLY A 161 24.63 -11.14 0.34
CA GLY A 161 25.32 -11.84 -0.76
C GLY A 161 26.50 -12.70 -0.32
N GLY A 162 26.80 -12.79 0.97
CA GLY A 162 28.04 -13.42 1.43
C GLY A 162 29.29 -12.73 0.85
N VAL A 163 30.40 -13.45 0.82
CA VAL A 163 31.65 -13.08 0.12
C VAL A 163 32.35 -14.34 -0.35
N SER A 164 33.43 -14.22 -1.13
CA SER A 164 34.21 -15.37 -1.61
C SER A 164 34.58 -16.31 -0.47
N GLY A 165 34.14 -17.56 -0.56
CA GLY A 165 34.36 -18.60 0.47
C GLY A 165 33.37 -18.58 1.64
N VAL A 166 32.35 -17.69 1.64
CA VAL A 166 31.31 -17.60 2.67
C VAL A 166 29.93 -17.60 2.02
N TYR A 167 28.99 -18.39 2.57
CA TYR A 167 27.64 -18.51 2.07
C TYR A 167 26.88 -17.18 2.10
N ALA A 168 26.01 -16.97 1.11
CA ALA A 168 25.00 -15.93 1.10
C ALA A 168 23.92 -16.18 2.17
N ALA A 169 23.20 -15.15 2.54
CA ALA A 169 22.04 -15.27 3.41
C ALA A 169 20.92 -16.07 2.72
N LYS A 170 20.26 -16.94 3.47
CA LYS A 170 19.06 -17.66 3.02
C LYS A 170 17.83 -16.79 3.25
N THR A 171 17.21 -16.38 2.17
CA THR A 171 16.02 -15.55 2.16
C THR A 171 14.81 -16.36 1.70
N VAL A 172 13.81 -16.43 2.55
CA VAL A 172 12.53 -17.08 2.27
C VAL A 172 11.46 -16.02 2.02
N VAL A 173 10.81 -16.08 0.86
CA VAL A 173 9.67 -15.21 0.51
C VAL A 173 8.41 -16.06 0.46
N ILE A 174 7.40 -15.73 1.29
CA ILE A 174 6.13 -16.44 1.35
C ILE A 174 5.05 -15.60 0.67
N GLY A 175 4.59 -16.07 -0.50
CA GLY A 175 3.66 -15.40 -1.40
C GLY A 175 4.36 -14.87 -2.67
N ALA A 176 3.94 -15.37 -3.83
CA ALA A 176 4.43 -14.94 -5.15
C ALA A 176 3.44 -13.96 -5.83
N GLY A 177 2.82 -13.08 -5.04
CA GLY A 177 2.05 -11.94 -5.52
C GLY A 177 2.95 -10.77 -5.92
N VAL A 178 2.37 -9.59 -6.14
CA VAL A 178 3.11 -8.39 -6.54
C VAL A 178 4.26 -8.09 -5.56
N SER A 179 3.99 -8.04 -4.25
CA SER A 179 5.02 -7.75 -3.24
C SER A 179 6.10 -8.83 -3.19
N GLY A 180 5.72 -10.11 -3.18
CA GLY A 180 6.67 -11.21 -3.06
C GLY A 180 7.58 -11.36 -4.26
N MET A 181 7.07 -11.18 -5.48
CA MET A 181 7.89 -11.17 -6.70
C MET A 181 8.90 -10.02 -6.70
N ASN A 182 8.51 -8.84 -6.24
CA ASN A 182 9.41 -7.70 -6.11
C ASN A 182 10.44 -7.91 -4.98
N ALA A 183 10.04 -8.54 -3.86
CA ALA A 183 10.97 -8.92 -2.80
C ALA A 183 12.01 -9.94 -3.28
N ALA A 184 11.57 -10.98 -4.00
CA ALA A 184 12.45 -11.97 -4.59
C ALA A 184 13.45 -11.33 -5.57
N ALA A 185 13.00 -10.39 -6.43
CA ALA A 185 13.84 -9.67 -7.37
C ALA A 185 14.98 -8.91 -6.68
N ILE A 186 14.67 -8.17 -5.62
CA ILE A 186 15.67 -7.37 -4.89
C ILE A 186 16.60 -8.27 -4.06
N ALA A 187 16.07 -9.32 -3.40
CA ALA A 187 16.89 -10.27 -2.67
C ALA A 187 17.91 -10.97 -3.60
N LEU A 188 17.50 -11.37 -4.81
CA LEU A 188 18.39 -11.87 -5.86
C LEU A 188 19.42 -10.83 -6.28
N GLY A 189 19.00 -9.57 -6.47
CA GLY A 189 19.90 -8.46 -6.80
C GLY A 189 20.97 -8.21 -5.72
N LEU A 190 20.65 -8.52 -4.46
CA LEU A 190 21.58 -8.52 -3.33
C LEU A 190 22.39 -9.82 -3.22
N GLN A 191 22.25 -10.72 -4.21
CA GLN A 191 22.96 -12.00 -4.31
C GLN A 191 22.64 -13.00 -3.18
N ALA A 192 21.45 -12.89 -2.56
CA ALA A 192 21.00 -13.86 -1.56
C ALA A 192 20.60 -15.19 -2.20
N GLU A 193 20.64 -16.28 -1.43
CA GLU A 193 19.98 -17.53 -1.77
C GLU A 193 18.48 -17.38 -1.53
N VAL A 194 17.66 -17.39 -2.59
CA VAL A 194 16.23 -17.07 -2.50
C VAL A 194 15.37 -18.30 -2.73
N LEU A 195 14.45 -18.54 -1.78
CA LEU A 195 13.38 -19.53 -1.87
C LEU A 195 12.03 -18.80 -1.88
N LEU A 196 11.25 -18.98 -2.95
CA LEU A 196 9.92 -18.39 -3.10
C LEU A 196 8.83 -19.46 -2.93
N LEU A 197 7.91 -19.24 -2.01
CA LEU A 197 6.78 -20.13 -1.75
C LEU A 197 5.45 -19.48 -2.15
N ASP A 198 4.61 -20.23 -2.87
CA ASP A 198 3.21 -19.84 -3.13
C ASP A 198 2.33 -21.09 -3.24
N ARG A 199 1.03 -20.96 -2.92
CA ARG A 199 0.03 -22.02 -3.14
C ARG A 199 -0.34 -22.15 -4.61
N ASN A 200 -0.22 -21.08 -5.37
CA ASN A 200 -0.55 -21.03 -6.79
C ASN A 200 0.65 -21.42 -7.67
N VAL A 201 0.65 -22.66 -8.13
CA VAL A 201 1.71 -23.19 -8.97
C VAL A 201 1.91 -22.41 -10.28
N ASN A 202 0.88 -21.73 -10.79
CA ASN A 202 1.04 -20.92 -12.01
C ASN A 202 1.90 -19.67 -11.73
N ARG A 203 1.79 -19.05 -10.55
CA ARG A 203 2.69 -17.97 -10.12
C ARG A 203 4.12 -18.48 -9.97
N LEU A 204 4.31 -19.67 -9.44
CA LEU A 204 5.64 -20.29 -9.32
C LEU A 204 6.24 -20.57 -10.72
N ARG A 205 5.45 -21.04 -11.70
CA ARG A 205 5.89 -21.19 -13.09
C ARG A 205 6.31 -19.87 -13.73
N GLN A 206 5.57 -18.77 -13.44
CA GLN A 206 5.94 -17.44 -13.90
C GLN A 206 7.27 -16.99 -13.30
N ALA A 207 7.45 -17.18 -12.00
CA ALA A 207 8.71 -16.88 -11.32
C ALA A 207 9.87 -17.68 -11.90
N ASP A 208 9.70 -18.98 -12.11
CA ASP A 208 10.71 -19.85 -12.68
C ASP A 208 11.10 -19.41 -14.11
N ALA A 209 10.12 -19.06 -14.94
CA ALA A 209 10.35 -18.56 -16.29
C ALA A 209 11.10 -17.20 -16.29
N ILE A 210 10.81 -16.31 -15.35
CA ILE A 210 11.47 -14.99 -15.23
C ILE A 210 12.90 -15.15 -14.73
N TYR A 211 13.10 -15.91 -13.66
CA TYR A 211 14.38 -15.98 -12.95
C TYR A 211 15.29 -17.13 -13.41
N ARG A 212 14.79 -18.05 -14.27
CA ARG A 212 15.57 -19.08 -14.98
C ARG A 212 16.47 -19.89 -14.04
N GLY A 213 15.95 -20.32 -12.90
CA GLY A 213 16.68 -21.11 -11.92
C GLY A 213 17.61 -20.32 -10.96
N HIS A 214 17.64 -18.99 -11.06
CA HIS A 214 18.39 -18.17 -10.11
C HIS A 214 17.74 -18.09 -8.72
N LEU A 215 16.47 -18.49 -8.58
CA LEU A 215 15.80 -18.73 -7.32
C LEU A 215 15.14 -20.12 -7.34
N GLN A 216 14.86 -20.64 -6.15
CA GLN A 216 14.07 -21.86 -6.02
C GLN A 216 12.60 -21.51 -5.78
N THR A 217 11.70 -22.32 -6.36
CA THR A 217 10.26 -22.20 -6.14
C THR A 217 9.72 -23.46 -5.47
N VAL A 218 8.87 -23.31 -4.46
CA VAL A 218 8.27 -24.43 -3.73
C VAL A 218 6.77 -24.19 -3.51
N ALA A 219 5.96 -25.23 -3.73
CA ALA A 219 4.54 -25.17 -3.42
C ALA A 219 4.32 -25.05 -1.90
N SER A 220 3.68 -23.96 -1.49
CA SER A 220 3.49 -23.61 -0.07
C SER A 220 2.50 -24.54 0.63
N ASN A 221 2.95 -25.15 1.71
CA ASN A 221 2.15 -25.83 2.72
C ASN A 221 2.86 -25.73 4.08
N ALA A 222 2.20 -26.15 5.16
CA ALA A 222 2.75 -26.02 6.51
C ALA A 222 4.13 -26.68 6.67
N TYR A 223 4.32 -27.86 6.10
CA TYR A 223 5.60 -28.59 6.19
C TYR A 223 6.74 -27.87 5.47
N GLU A 224 6.50 -27.40 4.24
CA GLU A 224 7.54 -26.69 3.46
C GLU A 224 7.84 -25.30 4.04
N ILE A 225 6.83 -24.61 4.61
CA ILE A 225 7.05 -23.35 5.34
C ILE A 225 7.96 -23.62 6.55
N GLU A 226 7.64 -24.59 7.40
CA GLU A 226 8.46 -24.94 8.57
C GLU A 226 9.89 -25.25 8.16
N ARG A 227 10.08 -26.13 7.19
CA ARG A 227 11.39 -26.53 6.68
C ARG A 227 12.22 -25.35 6.19
N ALA A 228 11.60 -24.45 5.42
CA ALA A 228 12.26 -23.27 4.86
C ALA A 228 12.64 -22.25 5.95
N VAL A 229 11.71 -21.97 6.85
CA VAL A 229 11.86 -20.94 7.89
C VAL A 229 12.93 -21.30 8.91
N LEU A 230 13.06 -22.60 9.29
CA LEU A 230 14.09 -23.07 10.22
C LEU A 230 15.54 -22.82 9.70
N ASP A 231 15.73 -22.81 8.40
CA ASP A 231 17.04 -22.57 7.77
C ASP A 231 17.20 -21.15 7.22
N ALA A 232 16.22 -20.27 7.40
CA ALA A 232 16.24 -18.90 6.93
C ALA A 232 17.08 -17.97 7.82
N ASP A 233 17.72 -17.01 7.19
CA ASP A 233 18.31 -15.83 7.84
C ASP A 233 17.31 -14.66 7.76
N LEU A 234 16.60 -14.53 6.63
CA LEU A 234 15.55 -13.55 6.38
C LEU A 234 14.28 -14.23 5.91
N VAL A 235 13.13 -13.91 6.52
CA VAL A 235 11.81 -14.33 6.05
C VAL A 235 10.98 -13.11 5.70
N ILE A 236 10.36 -13.11 4.53
CA ILE A 236 9.49 -12.04 4.05
C ILE A 236 8.08 -12.61 3.85
N GLY A 237 7.13 -12.15 4.67
CA GLY A 237 5.72 -12.45 4.53
C GLY A 237 5.05 -11.49 3.55
N ALA A 238 4.56 -12.01 2.42
CA ALA A 238 4.00 -11.22 1.32
C ALA A 238 2.66 -11.80 0.82
N VAL A 239 1.83 -12.27 1.75
CA VAL A 239 0.53 -12.87 1.44
C VAL A 239 -0.57 -11.84 1.60
N LEU A 240 -1.32 -11.61 0.53
CA LEU A 240 -2.49 -10.74 0.52
C LEU A 240 -3.73 -11.55 0.19
N VAL A 241 -4.77 -11.41 1.01
CA VAL A 241 -6.12 -11.91 0.72
C VAL A 241 -7.03 -10.69 0.56
N PRO A 242 -7.49 -10.37 -0.66
CA PRO A 242 -8.34 -9.20 -0.88
C PRO A 242 -9.57 -9.21 0.04
N GLY A 243 -9.79 -8.12 0.78
CA GLY A 243 -10.94 -7.95 1.65
C GLY A 243 -10.97 -8.83 2.92
N ALA A 244 -9.91 -9.59 3.22
CA ALA A 244 -9.85 -10.47 4.38
C ALA A 244 -8.51 -10.37 5.13
N LYS A 245 -8.50 -10.81 6.38
CA LYS A 245 -7.28 -10.92 7.18
C LYS A 245 -6.33 -11.95 6.55
N ALA A 246 -5.04 -11.66 6.56
CA ALA A 246 -4.01 -12.61 6.15
C ALA A 246 -4.03 -13.87 7.04
N PRO A 247 -3.83 -15.08 6.47
CA PRO A 247 -3.72 -16.29 7.28
C PRO A 247 -2.41 -16.28 8.08
N THR A 248 -2.44 -16.81 9.30
CA THR A 248 -1.24 -17.07 10.09
C THR A 248 -0.46 -18.23 9.48
N LEU A 249 0.77 -17.96 9.04
CA LEU A 249 1.64 -18.92 8.36
C LEU A 249 2.81 -19.38 9.22
N ILE A 250 3.25 -18.56 10.16
CA ILE A 250 4.38 -18.84 11.06
C ILE A 250 3.89 -18.64 12.49
N SER A 251 3.94 -19.73 13.27
CA SER A 251 3.53 -19.73 14.68
C SER A 251 4.65 -19.21 15.60
N ASN A 252 4.28 -18.77 16.80
CA ASN A 252 5.23 -18.39 17.86
C ASN A 252 6.22 -19.53 18.17
N GLU A 253 5.72 -20.78 18.22
CA GLU A 253 6.55 -21.97 18.44
C GLU A 253 7.60 -22.13 17.33
N LEU A 254 7.21 -21.95 16.05
CA LEU A 254 8.15 -22.05 14.94
C LEU A 254 9.22 -20.96 15.01
N VAL A 255 8.87 -19.73 15.38
CA VAL A 255 9.82 -18.62 15.57
C VAL A 255 10.84 -18.96 16.66
N SER A 256 10.44 -19.65 17.75
CA SER A 256 11.34 -20.02 18.84
C SER A 256 12.46 -20.98 18.41
N ARG A 257 12.26 -21.70 17.30
CA ARG A 257 13.18 -22.69 16.72
C ARG A 257 14.04 -22.12 15.58
N MET A 258 13.82 -20.89 15.14
CA MET A 258 14.59 -20.23 14.08
C MET A 258 16.02 -19.94 14.51
N LYS A 259 16.88 -19.70 13.53
CA LYS A 259 18.27 -19.26 13.79
C LYS A 259 18.27 -17.98 14.63
N PRO A 260 19.02 -17.93 15.75
CA PRO A 260 19.12 -16.71 16.55
C PRO A 260 19.61 -15.50 15.73
N GLY A 261 18.91 -14.37 15.86
CA GLY A 261 19.17 -13.14 15.13
C GLY A 261 18.66 -13.15 13.68
N SER A 262 17.81 -14.12 13.30
CA SER A 262 17.05 -14.06 12.04
C SER A 262 16.08 -12.90 12.04
N VAL A 263 15.69 -12.43 10.84
CA VAL A 263 14.80 -11.30 10.66
C VAL A 263 13.54 -11.75 9.91
N LEU A 264 12.39 -11.32 10.41
CA LEU A 264 11.10 -11.55 9.76
C LEU A 264 10.49 -10.19 9.38
N VAL A 265 10.23 -9.98 8.09
CA VAL A 265 9.58 -8.77 7.56
C VAL A 265 8.18 -9.13 7.14
N ASP A 266 7.16 -8.54 7.78
CA ASP A 266 5.76 -8.77 7.46
C ASP A 266 5.18 -7.63 6.64
N ILE A 267 5.12 -7.80 5.31
CA ILE A 267 4.49 -6.83 4.39
C ILE A 267 2.96 -6.87 4.54
N SER A 268 2.41 -7.97 5.03
CA SER A 268 0.96 -8.19 5.19
C SER A 268 0.38 -7.50 6.43
N ILE A 269 1.18 -6.73 7.15
CA ILE A 269 0.81 -6.16 8.46
C ILE A 269 -0.46 -5.28 8.40
N ASP A 270 -0.69 -4.55 7.32
CA ASP A 270 -1.89 -3.73 7.13
C ASP A 270 -3.19 -4.58 7.08
N GLN A 271 -3.06 -5.89 6.87
CA GLN A 271 -4.15 -6.88 6.89
C GLN A 271 -4.04 -7.83 8.11
N GLY A 272 -3.44 -7.38 9.19
CA GLY A 272 -3.32 -8.11 10.44
C GLY A 272 -2.09 -9.01 10.54
N GLY A 273 -1.22 -9.02 9.52
CA GLY A 273 0.01 -9.80 9.49
C GLY A 273 -0.20 -11.28 9.19
N CYS A 274 0.85 -11.93 8.67
CA CYS A 274 0.85 -13.36 8.37
C CYS A 274 1.72 -14.19 9.33
N PHE A 275 2.28 -13.59 10.37
CA PHE A 275 2.94 -14.28 11.49
C PHE A 275 2.12 -14.11 12.77
N GLU A 276 2.11 -15.11 13.65
CA GLU A 276 1.28 -15.12 14.86
C GLU A 276 1.55 -13.92 15.77
N ASP A 277 2.83 -13.54 15.90
CA ASP A 277 3.26 -12.43 16.77
C ASP A 277 3.32 -11.08 16.02
N SER A 278 2.83 -10.99 14.79
CA SER A 278 2.85 -9.73 14.04
C SER A 278 1.99 -8.67 14.73
N ARG A 279 2.59 -7.52 14.97
CA ARG A 279 1.90 -6.31 15.44
C ARG A 279 2.43 -5.08 14.72
N PRO A 280 1.57 -4.13 14.36
CA PRO A 280 1.99 -2.91 13.65
C PRO A 280 3.07 -2.15 14.41
N THR A 281 4.09 -1.70 13.68
CA THR A 281 5.13 -0.81 14.16
C THR A 281 5.19 0.45 13.29
N THR A 282 5.99 1.42 13.69
CA THR A 282 6.20 2.68 12.97
C THR A 282 7.65 2.82 12.52
N HIS A 283 7.91 3.77 11.64
CA HIS A 283 9.29 4.05 11.19
C HIS A 283 10.22 4.51 12.32
N ASP A 284 9.70 5.06 13.42
CA ASP A 284 10.49 5.46 14.59
C ASP A 284 10.98 4.26 15.40
N ASN A 285 10.17 3.19 15.49
CA ASN A 285 10.48 1.97 16.21
C ASN A 285 10.11 0.77 15.34
N PRO A 286 10.89 0.48 14.28
CA PRO A 286 10.48 -0.42 13.21
C PRO A 286 10.51 -1.90 13.58
N VAL A 287 11.30 -2.28 14.58
CA VAL A 287 11.52 -3.69 14.94
C VAL A 287 11.25 -3.96 16.43
N TYR A 288 10.91 -5.20 16.71
CA TYR A 288 10.82 -5.72 18.07
C TYR A 288 11.29 -7.19 18.10
N PRO A 289 11.79 -7.67 19.24
CA PRO A 289 12.21 -9.07 19.39
C PRO A 289 11.01 -9.99 19.62
N VAL A 290 11.05 -11.17 18.99
CA VAL A 290 10.21 -12.31 19.32
C VAL A 290 11.16 -13.50 19.49
N HIS A 291 11.25 -14.06 20.68
CA HIS A 291 12.31 -15.02 21.06
C HIS A 291 13.69 -14.48 20.71
N ASN A 292 14.44 -15.19 19.86
CA ASN A 292 15.76 -14.79 19.41
C ASN A 292 15.76 -14.17 18.01
N SER A 293 14.60 -13.84 17.46
CA SER A 293 14.44 -13.25 16.12
C SER A 293 13.94 -11.80 16.21
N LEU A 294 14.11 -11.03 15.14
CA LEU A 294 13.63 -9.66 15.01
C LEU A 294 12.45 -9.61 14.03
N PHE A 295 11.38 -8.96 14.44
CA PHE A 295 10.21 -8.68 13.59
C PHE A 295 10.24 -7.24 13.13
N TYR A 296 10.12 -7.03 11.82
CA TYR A 296 9.90 -5.74 11.17
C TYR A 296 8.47 -5.74 10.60
N CYS A 297 7.57 -4.97 11.21
CA CYS A 297 6.16 -4.94 10.88
C CYS A 297 5.65 -3.49 10.71
N VAL A 298 6.43 -2.67 10.01
CA VAL A 298 6.06 -1.26 9.79
C VAL A 298 4.85 -1.19 8.88
N ALA A 299 3.75 -0.69 9.44
CA ALA A 299 2.61 -0.27 8.64
C ALA A 299 3.01 0.91 7.75
N ASN A 300 2.56 0.92 6.50
CA ASN A 300 2.94 1.97 5.55
C ASN A 300 4.43 1.98 5.15
N MET A 301 5.02 0.81 4.88
CA MET A 301 6.39 0.71 4.36
C MET A 301 6.67 1.68 3.19
N PRO A 302 5.76 1.86 2.20
CA PRO A 302 5.98 2.79 1.10
C PRO A 302 6.20 4.25 1.51
N GLY A 303 5.73 4.66 2.68
CA GLY A 303 5.96 5.99 3.24
C GLY A 303 7.43 6.31 3.52
N ALA A 304 8.29 5.29 3.64
CA ALA A 304 9.75 5.48 3.84
C ALA A 304 10.47 6.02 2.59
N VAL A 305 9.88 5.86 1.41
CA VAL A 305 10.46 6.31 0.13
C VAL A 305 9.44 7.17 -0.64
N PRO A 306 9.06 8.32 -0.07
CA PRO A 306 7.90 9.09 -0.55
C PRO A 306 8.07 9.60 -1.96
N HIS A 307 9.27 9.99 -2.39
CA HIS A 307 9.55 10.37 -3.77
C HIS A 307 9.16 9.26 -4.76
N THR A 308 9.72 8.06 -4.59
CA THR A 308 9.40 6.91 -5.46
C THR A 308 7.93 6.55 -5.39
N SER A 309 7.37 6.51 -4.18
CA SER A 309 5.98 6.11 -3.94
C SER A 309 4.97 7.08 -4.51
N THR A 310 5.24 8.39 -4.45
CA THR A 310 4.40 9.43 -5.06
C THR A 310 4.32 9.24 -6.57
N TYR A 311 5.45 9.15 -7.26
CA TYR A 311 5.46 8.94 -8.71
C TYR A 311 4.83 7.60 -9.11
N ALA A 312 5.14 6.53 -8.40
CA ALA A 312 4.56 5.21 -8.67
C ALA A 312 3.03 5.21 -8.53
N LEU A 313 2.51 5.84 -7.47
CA LEU A 313 1.09 5.94 -7.21
C LEU A 313 0.40 6.85 -8.24
N THR A 314 0.91 8.06 -8.43
CA THR A 314 0.26 9.06 -9.28
C THR A 314 0.23 8.66 -10.75
N ASN A 315 1.22 7.91 -11.23
CA ASN A 315 1.22 7.35 -12.59
C ASN A 315 -0.01 6.46 -12.86
N VAL A 316 -0.52 5.74 -11.87
CA VAL A 316 -1.67 4.86 -12.04
C VAL A 316 -2.99 5.51 -11.61
N THR A 317 -2.98 6.45 -10.65
CA THR A 317 -4.20 7.12 -10.20
C THR A 317 -4.63 8.24 -11.13
N LEU A 318 -3.70 8.91 -11.82
CA LEU A 318 -3.98 10.07 -12.69
C LEU A 318 -5.01 9.78 -13.78
N PRO A 319 -4.95 8.67 -14.54
CA PRO A 319 -5.98 8.40 -15.55
C PRO A 319 -7.40 8.34 -14.97
N TYR A 320 -7.57 7.69 -13.82
CA TYR A 320 -8.87 7.60 -13.14
C TYR A 320 -9.31 8.95 -12.56
N ALA A 321 -8.38 9.71 -11.99
CA ALA A 321 -8.68 11.03 -11.46
C ALA A 321 -9.10 12.01 -12.57
N LEU A 322 -8.50 11.92 -13.77
CA LEU A 322 -8.91 12.66 -14.96
C LEU A 322 -10.30 12.25 -15.45
N GLU A 323 -10.65 10.96 -15.45
CA GLU A 323 -11.98 10.49 -15.78
C GLU A 323 -13.02 11.07 -14.81
N LEU A 324 -12.74 11.05 -13.51
CA LEU A 324 -13.59 11.67 -12.49
C LEU A 324 -13.77 13.18 -12.72
N ALA A 325 -12.70 13.88 -13.08
CA ALA A 325 -12.74 15.31 -13.29
C ALA A 325 -13.45 15.70 -14.62
N ASN A 326 -13.20 14.94 -15.68
CA ASN A 326 -13.75 15.21 -17.02
C ASN A 326 -15.25 14.95 -17.13
N HIS A 327 -15.74 13.90 -16.47
CA HIS A 327 -17.11 13.42 -16.64
C HIS A 327 -17.98 13.56 -15.38
N GLY A 328 -17.37 13.93 -14.24
CA GLY A 328 -18.00 13.80 -12.93
C GLY A 328 -18.02 12.34 -12.46
N TRP A 329 -18.04 12.14 -11.15
CA TRP A 329 -17.87 10.81 -10.56
C TRP A 329 -18.90 9.78 -11.06
N ARG A 330 -20.18 10.15 -11.16
CA ARG A 330 -21.25 9.20 -11.52
C ARG A 330 -21.08 8.66 -12.94
N GLU A 331 -20.81 9.53 -13.91
CA GLU A 331 -20.60 9.13 -15.30
C GLU A 331 -19.26 8.40 -15.48
N ALA A 332 -18.20 8.82 -14.79
CA ALA A 332 -16.93 8.12 -14.81
C ALA A 332 -17.08 6.66 -14.34
N LEU A 333 -17.84 6.44 -13.26
CA LEU A 333 -18.12 5.10 -12.74
C LEU A 333 -19.00 4.25 -13.66
N ARG A 334 -19.95 4.87 -14.35
CA ARG A 334 -20.77 4.16 -15.36
C ARG A 334 -19.93 3.68 -16.55
N ARG A 335 -18.91 4.43 -16.93
CA ARG A 335 -18.03 4.14 -18.07
C ARG A 335 -16.96 3.11 -17.76
N ASP A 336 -16.48 3.08 -16.52
CA ASP A 336 -15.43 2.19 -16.07
C ASP A 336 -15.90 1.28 -14.92
N PRO A 337 -16.25 0.00 -15.22
CA PRO A 337 -16.69 -0.95 -14.20
C PRO A 337 -15.63 -1.24 -13.13
N ALA A 338 -14.33 -1.11 -13.44
CA ALA A 338 -13.26 -1.29 -12.45
C ALA A 338 -13.27 -0.12 -11.47
N LEU A 339 -13.36 1.12 -11.96
CA LEU A 339 -13.44 2.32 -11.12
C LEU A 339 -14.74 2.31 -10.28
N ALA A 340 -15.84 1.78 -10.82
CA ALA A 340 -17.13 1.67 -10.11
C ALA A 340 -17.01 0.86 -8.81
N LEU A 341 -16.17 -0.19 -8.78
CA LEU A 341 -15.89 -0.96 -7.56
C LEU A 341 -15.12 -0.15 -6.50
N GLY A 342 -14.54 0.98 -6.91
CA GLY A 342 -13.92 1.96 -6.00
C GLY A 342 -14.92 2.68 -5.11
N LEU A 343 -16.21 2.78 -5.48
CA LEU A 343 -17.19 3.50 -4.68
C LEU A 343 -17.50 2.76 -3.37
N ASN A 344 -17.12 3.37 -2.26
CA ASN A 344 -17.30 2.79 -0.92
C ASN A 344 -18.37 3.50 -0.10
N THR A 345 -18.55 4.83 -0.28
CA THR A 345 -19.57 5.61 0.42
C THR A 345 -20.21 6.64 -0.52
N HIS A 346 -21.51 6.91 -0.34
CA HIS A 346 -22.22 7.97 -1.03
C HIS A 346 -23.46 8.39 -0.22
N GLU A 347 -23.64 9.72 -0.05
CA GLU A 347 -24.81 10.32 0.62
C GLU A 347 -25.19 9.64 1.94
N GLY A 348 -24.21 9.40 2.81
CA GLY A 348 -24.43 8.79 4.13
C GLY A 348 -24.67 7.27 4.09
N GLN A 349 -24.43 6.60 2.97
CA GLN A 349 -24.63 5.16 2.81
C GLN A 349 -23.33 4.45 2.43
N VAL A 350 -23.16 3.23 2.91
CA VAL A 350 -22.07 2.32 2.48
C VAL A 350 -22.51 1.63 1.18
N THR A 351 -21.65 1.62 0.18
CA THR A 351 -21.91 0.99 -1.12
C THR A 351 -21.04 -0.25 -1.37
N TYR A 352 -20.03 -0.48 -0.53
CA TYR A 352 -19.13 -1.61 -0.65
C TYR A 352 -19.41 -2.67 0.43
N GLY A 353 -19.87 -3.85 0.00
CA GLY A 353 -20.32 -4.94 0.88
C GLY A 353 -19.34 -5.33 1.99
N PRO A 354 -18.05 -5.55 1.70
CA PRO A 354 -17.07 -5.90 2.74
C PRO A 354 -16.91 -4.86 3.87
N VAL A 355 -17.07 -3.57 3.58
CA VAL A 355 -17.07 -2.51 4.59
C VAL A 355 -18.33 -2.60 5.45
N ALA A 356 -19.49 -2.81 4.82
CA ALA A 356 -20.75 -2.96 5.55
C ALA A 356 -20.71 -4.19 6.48
N GLU A 357 -20.19 -5.33 5.99
CA GLU A 357 -20.04 -6.55 6.78
C GLU A 357 -19.09 -6.35 7.98
N ALA A 358 -17.94 -5.70 7.77
CA ALA A 358 -16.96 -5.45 8.82
C ALA A 358 -17.52 -4.62 9.99
N HIS A 359 -18.50 -3.75 9.73
CA HIS A 359 -19.08 -2.86 10.74
C HIS A 359 -20.53 -3.21 11.12
N GLY A 360 -21.10 -4.31 10.58
CA GLY A 360 -22.49 -4.70 10.83
C GLY A 360 -23.50 -3.69 10.30
N MET A 361 -23.19 -3.03 9.19
CA MET A 361 -24.03 -2.02 8.51
C MET A 361 -24.75 -2.62 7.31
N ALA A 362 -25.81 -1.95 6.84
CA ALA A 362 -26.40 -2.24 5.54
C ALA A 362 -25.57 -1.58 4.42
N SER A 363 -25.56 -2.21 3.25
CA SER A 363 -25.00 -1.61 2.03
C SER A 363 -26.08 -1.40 0.98
N VAL A 364 -25.91 -0.33 0.18
CA VAL A 364 -26.73 -0.06 -1.01
C VAL A 364 -26.03 -0.64 -2.23
N ALA A 365 -26.82 -1.24 -3.13
CA ALA A 365 -26.24 -1.79 -4.34
C ALA A 365 -25.69 -0.68 -5.25
N LEU A 366 -24.49 -0.92 -5.80
CA LEU A 366 -23.83 0.03 -6.70
C LEU A 366 -24.74 0.44 -7.88
N ALA A 367 -25.53 -0.51 -8.41
CA ALA A 367 -26.46 -0.25 -9.51
C ALA A 367 -27.51 0.79 -9.15
N ASP A 368 -28.01 0.78 -7.90
CA ASP A 368 -29.04 1.73 -7.44
C ASP A 368 -28.47 3.15 -7.30
N VAL A 369 -27.19 3.26 -6.92
CA VAL A 369 -26.49 4.56 -6.80
C VAL A 369 -26.14 5.13 -8.17
N LEU A 370 -25.85 4.28 -9.14
CA LEU A 370 -25.46 4.68 -10.50
C LEU A 370 -26.67 4.81 -11.46
N ALA A 371 -27.85 4.42 -11.06
CA ALA A 371 -29.09 4.56 -11.87
C ALA A 371 -29.49 6.05 -12.14
#